data_c649c22cb1e7a3898dc7298c72f7bf71
#
_entry.id   c649c22cb1e7a3898dc7298c72f7bf71
#
_cell.length_a   1.000
_cell.length_b   1.000
_cell.length_c   1.000
_cell.angle_alpha   90.00
_cell.angle_beta   90.00
_cell.angle_gamma   90.00
#
_symmetry.space_group_name_H-M   'P 1'
#
loop_
_entity.id
_entity.type
_entity.pdbx_description
1 polymer ?
#
loop_
_entity_poly.entity_id
_entity_poly.type
_entity_poly.pdbx_seq_one_letter_code
_entity_poly.pdbx_strand_id
1 'polypeptide(L)'
;MAVEVEAADGRQGHGYAADNLQPKWFDKDPSRSFRDNVKDQLIAIRVAHQAYSEAAKVPRSVFQIWLDAFAECRRRGLERNLNELTVSFGSSFFERALADAAARLAGADAVALLRQDLLEIRPAAVHRELEMDDIMRWTREAPPQTLWVRHTVGLLDPITAADVPADGWLRDGLPQTLEECVAAYGLRYFKVKVCGRHGEDLARLKAVAATLDRLITEPYLVSLDGNEQYKALDDLTPLLEAMAKVSALSRFRKAIAFVEQPLDRAVALDPQATKGLSRLGVPVIIDESDGELGSFKAAFKLGYRGVSTKNCKGIFKSFLNRSLVERWNARHKPGAALFMTAEDLTTLPLIPLQQDLATVRALGITHVERNGHHYVKGLAHCSRRERQQATRLHRDLYRGGEDEARLRIEGGLLRVASLGTPGYGGAIEPDLSTMTPLEQWSFDSLEAGR
;
A
#
# COMPACT_ATOMS: atom_id res chain seq x y z
N MET A 1 6.51 -8.40 14.22
CA MET A 1 7.38 -9.53 13.80
C MET A 1 8.82 -9.11 13.96
N ALA A 2 9.63 -9.94 14.60
CA ALA A 2 11.08 -9.83 14.63
C ALA A 2 11.66 -11.15 14.13
N VAL A 3 12.73 -11.09 13.36
CA VAL A 3 13.51 -12.25 12.89
C VAL A 3 14.97 -12.05 13.28
N GLU A 4 15.63 -13.14 13.57
CA GLU A 4 17.07 -13.22 13.76
C GLU A 4 17.63 -14.08 12.63
N VAL A 5 18.70 -13.61 11.98
CA VAL A 5 19.32 -14.28 10.86
C VAL A 5 20.83 -14.38 11.09
N GLU A 6 21.42 -15.46 10.62
CA GLU A 6 22.87 -15.64 10.57
C GLU A 6 23.33 -15.73 9.11
N ALA A 7 24.25 -14.88 8.73
CA ALA A 7 24.86 -14.89 7.41
C ALA A 7 25.90 -16.01 7.30
N ALA A 8 26.26 -16.41 6.07
CA ALA A 8 27.23 -17.47 5.82
C ALA A 8 28.62 -17.19 6.42
N ASP A 9 28.97 -15.95 6.69
CA ASP A 9 30.23 -15.53 7.34
C ASP A 9 30.13 -15.49 8.89
N GLY A 10 28.99 -15.95 9.48
CA GLY A 10 28.76 -16.01 10.91
C GLY A 10 28.26 -14.70 11.54
N ARG A 11 28.08 -13.61 10.77
CA ARG A 11 27.47 -12.38 11.31
C ARG A 11 26.00 -12.61 11.58
N GLN A 12 25.54 -12.12 12.72
CA GLN A 12 24.13 -12.15 13.12
C GLN A 12 23.47 -10.79 12.90
N GLY A 13 22.20 -10.79 12.52
CA GLY A 13 21.41 -9.61 12.31
C GLY A 13 19.95 -9.80 12.70
N HIS A 14 19.31 -8.70 13.04
CA HIS A 14 17.88 -8.67 13.35
C HIS A 14 17.14 -7.87 12.29
N GLY A 15 15.92 -8.29 12.00
CA GLY A 15 15.02 -7.55 11.13
C GLY A 15 13.61 -7.51 11.69
N TYR A 16 12.89 -6.47 11.33
CA TYR A 16 11.58 -6.18 11.87
C TYR A 16 10.56 -5.98 10.76
N ALA A 17 9.30 -6.32 11.04
CA ALA A 17 8.15 -5.93 10.24
C ALA A 17 6.93 -5.75 11.12
N ALA A 18 6.07 -4.82 10.75
CA ALA A 18 4.80 -4.61 11.42
C ALA A 18 3.73 -4.23 10.38
N ASP A 19 2.47 -4.40 10.74
CA ASP A 19 1.33 -3.97 9.94
C ASP A 19 0.09 -3.82 10.81
N ASN A 20 -0.97 -3.21 10.27
CA ASN A 20 -2.28 -3.13 10.88
C ASN A 20 -3.17 -4.27 10.43
N LEU A 21 -4.03 -4.76 11.33
CA LEU A 21 -5.07 -5.70 10.96
C LEU A 21 -6.25 -4.92 10.35
N GLN A 22 -6.41 -5.03 9.03
CA GLN A 22 -7.52 -4.44 8.27
C GLN A 22 -8.34 -5.54 7.58
N PRO A 23 -8.98 -6.42 8.35
CA PRO A 23 -9.46 -7.71 7.85
C PRO A 23 -10.52 -7.57 6.75
N LYS A 24 -11.37 -6.55 6.80
CA LYS A 24 -12.43 -6.34 5.80
C LYS A 24 -11.93 -5.91 4.41
N TRP A 25 -10.68 -5.46 4.31
CA TRP A 25 -10.06 -5.24 3.01
C TRP A 25 -9.63 -6.57 2.36
N PHE A 26 -9.15 -7.51 3.17
CA PHE A 26 -8.71 -8.84 2.69
C PHE A 26 -9.88 -9.74 2.34
N ASP A 27 -10.94 -9.73 3.15
CA ASP A 27 -12.12 -10.56 2.96
C ASP A 27 -13.40 -9.73 3.16
N LYS A 28 -14.13 -9.55 2.06
CA LYS A 28 -15.40 -8.81 2.02
C LYS A 28 -16.64 -9.70 2.09
N ASP A 29 -16.48 -11.01 2.34
CA ASP A 29 -17.61 -11.93 2.51
C ASP A 29 -18.51 -11.40 3.66
N PRO A 30 -19.79 -11.07 3.37
CA PRO A 30 -20.71 -10.55 4.38
C PRO A 30 -21.12 -11.60 5.42
N SER A 31 -20.93 -12.89 5.12
CA SER A 31 -21.22 -13.98 6.07
C SER A 31 -20.12 -14.12 7.15
N ARG A 32 -18.95 -13.52 6.93
CA ARG A 32 -17.81 -13.56 7.86
C ARG A 32 -17.84 -12.36 8.81
N SER A 33 -17.72 -12.62 10.11
CA SER A 33 -17.59 -11.56 11.09
C SER A 33 -16.22 -10.87 11.04
N PHE A 34 -16.10 -9.67 11.59
CA PHE A 34 -14.81 -8.99 11.77
C PHE A 34 -13.84 -9.85 12.59
N ARG A 35 -14.34 -10.49 13.65
CA ARG A 35 -13.56 -11.40 14.51
C ARG A 35 -13.02 -12.61 13.72
N ASP A 36 -13.81 -13.19 12.83
CA ASP A 36 -13.35 -14.32 12.01
C ASP A 36 -12.27 -13.92 11.02
N ASN A 37 -12.43 -12.76 10.37
CA ASN A 37 -11.41 -12.26 9.46
C ASN A 37 -10.09 -11.90 10.20
N VAL A 38 -10.15 -11.38 11.44
CA VAL A 38 -8.94 -11.19 12.28
C VAL A 38 -8.29 -12.54 12.59
N LYS A 39 -9.06 -13.57 12.96
CA LYS A 39 -8.53 -14.91 13.19
C LYS A 39 -7.84 -15.47 11.95
N ASP A 40 -8.42 -15.27 10.76
CA ASP A 40 -7.83 -15.72 9.49
C ASP A 40 -6.49 -15.05 9.23
N GLN A 41 -6.37 -13.75 9.49
CA GLN A 41 -5.09 -13.03 9.39
C GLN A 41 -4.04 -13.59 10.36
N LEU A 42 -4.42 -13.88 11.61
CA LEU A 42 -3.52 -14.49 12.60
C LEU A 42 -3.13 -15.94 12.22
N ILE A 43 -4.06 -16.71 11.63
CA ILE A 43 -3.77 -18.05 11.08
C ILE A 43 -2.76 -17.93 9.94
N ALA A 44 -2.94 -16.98 9.02
CA ALA A 44 -2.01 -16.74 7.92
C ALA A 44 -0.58 -16.42 8.42
N ILE A 45 -0.46 -15.58 9.46
CA ILE A 45 0.84 -15.28 10.08
C ILE A 45 1.47 -16.54 10.69
N ARG A 46 0.70 -17.38 11.39
CA ARG A 46 1.21 -18.64 11.95
C ARG A 46 1.62 -19.64 10.88
N VAL A 47 0.84 -19.75 9.80
CA VAL A 47 1.19 -20.59 8.64
C VAL A 47 2.50 -20.10 8.02
N ALA A 48 2.64 -18.79 7.84
CA ALA A 48 3.87 -18.21 7.31
C ALA A 48 5.06 -18.44 8.24
N HIS A 49 4.90 -18.28 9.56
CA HIS A 49 5.95 -18.59 10.52
C HIS A 49 6.49 -20.01 10.34
N GLN A 50 5.61 -20.99 10.25
CA GLN A 50 6.01 -22.40 10.05
C GLN A 50 6.72 -22.61 8.71
N ALA A 51 6.18 -22.03 7.61
CA ALA A 51 6.73 -22.19 6.28
C ALA A 51 8.13 -21.54 6.15
N TYR A 52 8.28 -20.33 6.64
CA TYR A 52 9.58 -19.61 6.62
C TYR A 52 10.61 -20.27 7.53
N SER A 53 10.22 -20.72 8.73
CA SER A 53 11.11 -21.45 9.62
C SER A 53 11.60 -22.75 9.00
N GLU A 54 10.76 -23.45 8.24
CA GLU A 54 11.14 -24.67 7.53
C GLU A 54 12.08 -24.36 6.35
N ALA A 55 11.74 -23.37 5.53
CA ALA A 55 12.55 -22.96 4.38
C ALA A 55 13.95 -22.43 4.77
N ALA A 56 14.07 -21.85 5.96
CA ALA A 56 15.31 -21.28 6.48
C ALA A 56 16.24 -22.31 7.16
N LYS A 57 15.85 -23.57 7.32
CA LYS A 57 16.71 -24.61 7.92
C LYS A 57 17.97 -24.90 7.12
N VAL A 58 17.95 -24.61 5.83
CA VAL A 58 19.11 -24.75 4.94
C VAL A 58 19.54 -23.36 4.49
N PRO A 59 20.82 -23.00 4.63
CA PRO A 59 21.32 -21.70 4.18
C PRO A 59 21.07 -21.47 2.68
N ARG A 60 20.42 -20.35 2.36
CA ARG A 60 20.10 -19.94 0.99
C ARG A 60 19.78 -18.44 0.93
N SER A 61 19.60 -17.88 -0.25
CA SER A 61 19.27 -16.48 -0.42
C SER A 61 17.89 -16.15 0.15
N VAL A 62 17.68 -14.88 0.51
CA VAL A 62 16.38 -14.39 1.02
C VAL A 62 15.27 -14.63 0.00
N PHE A 63 15.55 -14.42 -1.29
CA PHE A 63 14.59 -14.69 -2.35
C PHE A 63 14.21 -16.17 -2.44
N GLN A 64 15.17 -17.09 -2.32
CA GLN A 64 14.87 -18.51 -2.36
C GLN A 64 14.07 -18.98 -1.13
N ILE A 65 14.38 -18.46 0.06
CA ILE A 65 13.59 -18.71 1.27
C ILE A 65 12.15 -18.26 1.03
N TRP A 66 11.97 -17.04 0.51
CA TRP A 66 10.64 -16.51 0.18
C TRP A 66 9.90 -17.39 -0.82
N LEU A 67 10.54 -17.77 -1.91
CA LEU A 67 9.89 -18.52 -2.99
C LEU A 67 9.33 -19.85 -2.50
N ASP A 68 10.13 -20.59 -1.72
CA ASP A 68 9.72 -21.89 -1.16
C ASP A 68 8.66 -21.72 -0.07
N ALA A 69 8.87 -20.75 0.84
CA ALA A 69 7.93 -20.47 1.93
C ALA A 69 6.59 -19.96 1.40
N PHE A 70 6.58 -19.05 0.40
CA PHE A 70 5.35 -18.52 -0.18
C PHE A 70 4.51 -19.60 -0.86
N ALA A 71 5.15 -20.51 -1.60
CA ALA A 71 4.46 -21.66 -2.19
C ALA A 71 3.79 -22.54 -1.12
N GLU A 72 4.47 -22.78 -0.01
CA GLU A 72 3.94 -23.55 1.11
C GLU A 72 2.85 -22.77 1.87
N CYS A 73 2.98 -21.45 2.04
CA CYS A 73 1.91 -20.60 2.60
C CYS A 73 0.63 -20.70 1.78
N ARG A 74 0.73 -20.66 0.45
CA ARG A 74 -0.43 -20.81 -0.44
C ARG A 74 -1.08 -22.18 -0.28
N ARG A 75 -0.29 -23.24 -0.32
CA ARG A 75 -0.80 -24.62 -0.16
C ARG A 75 -1.54 -24.79 1.17
N ARG A 76 -0.92 -24.40 2.28
CA ARG A 76 -1.51 -24.51 3.63
C ARG A 76 -2.68 -23.55 3.86
N GLY A 77 -2.64 -22.38 3.21
CA GLY A 77 -3.73 -21.40 3.25
C GLY A 77 -4.99 -21.94 2.59
N LEU A 78 -4.87 -22.52 1.39
CA LEU A 78 -5.99 -23.16 0.68
C LEU A 78 -6.63 -24.29 1.49
N GLU A 79 -5.82 -25.12 2.16
CA GLU A 79 -6.33 -26.19 3.05
C GLU A 79 -7.15 -25.63 4.24
N ARG A 80 -7.00 -24.34 4.55
CA ARG A 80 -7.71 -23.63 5.62
C ARG A 80 -8.78 -22.64 5.11
N ASN A 81 -9.07 -22.70 3.81
CA ASN A 81 -10.01 -21.80 3.13
C ASN A 81 -9.64 -20.31 3.28
N LEU A 82 -8.35 -20.00 3.38
CA LEU A 82 -7.88 -18.61 3.33
C LEU A 82 -7.81 -18.13 1.89
N ASN A 83 -8.26 -16.91 1.64
CA ASN A 83 -8.09 -16.29 0.33
C ASN A 83 -6.63 -15.82 0.10
N GLU A 84 -6.26 -15.63 -1.17
CA GLU A 84 -4.89 -15.32 -1.59
C GLU A 84 -4.32 -14.04 -0.97
N LEU A 85 -5.13 -13.02 -0.78
CA LEU A 85 -4.68 -11.78 -0.13
C LEU A 85 -4.35 -12.00 1.34
N THR A 86 -5.17 -12.76 2.05
CA THR A 86 -4.94 -13.12 3.46
C THR A 86 -3.67 -13.98 3.61
N VAL A 87 -3.44 -14.91 2.68
CA VAL A 87 -2.19 -15.69 2.65
C VAL A 87 -0.99 -14.79 2.41
N SER A 88 -1.06 -13.90 1.44
CA SER A 88 -0.01 -12.94 1.13
C SER A 88 0.29 -12.01 2.31
N PHE A 89 -0.73 -11.60 3.06
CA PHE A 89 -0.57 -10.81 4.28
C PHE A 89 0.33 -11.52 5.30
N GLY A 90 0.07 -12.80 5.58
CA GLY A 90 0.90 -13.57 6.50
C GLY A 90 2.36 -13.66 6.05
N SER A 91 2.60 -13.95 4.76
CA SER A 91 3.94 -14.01 4.16
C SER A 91 4.67 -12.66 4.22
N SER A 92 3.97 -11.57 3.98
CA SER A 92 4.55 -10.23 3.85
C SER A 92 5.33 -9.75 5.07
N PHE A 93 5.00 -10.22 6.27
CA PHE A 93 5.77 -9.92 7.48
C PHE A 93 7.17 -10.50 7.42
N PHE A 94 7.29 -11.75 6.98
CA PHE A 94 8.58 -12.45 6.88
C PHE A 94 9.42 -11.90 5.74
N GLU A 95 8.81 -11.58 4.60
CA GLU A 95 9.48 -10.93 3.48
C GLU A 95 10.19 -9.65 3.92
N ARG A 96 9.44 -8.76 4.58
CA ARG A 96 9.95 -7.47 5.04
C ARG A 96 10.97 -7.61 6.18
N ALA A 97 10.73 -8.50 7.12
CA ALA A 97 11.65 -8.71 8.24
C ALA A 97 12.99 -9.33 7.76
N LEU A 98 12.96 -10.28 6.83
CA LEU A 98 14.18 -10.83 6.23
C LEU A 98 14.92 -9.80 5.37
N ALA A 99 14.19 -8.98 4.59
CA ALA A 99 14.79 -7.89 3.84
C ALA A 99 15.42 -6.82 4.76
N ASP A 100 14.78 -6.50 5.89
CA ASP A 100 15.33 -5.58 6.90
C ASP A 100 16.59 -6.15 7.55
N ALA A 101 16.58 -7.43 7.94
CA ALA A 101 17.78 -8.09 8.48
C ALA A 101 18.95 -8.09 7.49
N ALA A 102 18.69 -8.44 6.22
CA ALA A 102 19.70 -8.41 5.17
C ALA A 102 20.25 -6.99 4.94
N ALA A 103 19.36 -5.98 4.94
CA ALA A 103 19.73 -4.58 4.80
C ALA A 103 20.64 -4.11 5.93
N ARG A 104 20.28 -4.42 7.18
CA ARG A 104 21.08 -4.07 8.36
C ARG A 104 22.44 -4.74 8.37
N LEU A 105 22.50 -6.03 8.08
CA LEU A 105 23.76 -6.81 7.97
C LEU A 105 24.69 -6.25 6.91
N ALA A 106 24.15 -5.82 5.77
CA ALA A 106 24.93 -5.26 4.66
C ALA A 106 25.23 -3.76 4.81
N GLY A 107 24.67 -3.07 5.81
CA GLY A 107 24.76 -1.62 5.90
C GLY A 107 24.06 -0.90 4.76
N ALA A 108 23.03 -1.50 4.16
CA ALA A 108 22.32 -1.06 2.97
C ALA A 108 20.91 -0.53 3.28
N ASP A 109 20.39 0.38 2.45
CA ASP A 109 18.97 0.73 2.43
C ASP A 109 18.19 -0.17 1.45
N ALA A 110 16.87 0.00 1.38
CA ALA A 110 16.00 -0.78 0.49
C ALA A 110 16.38 -0.65 -1.01
N VAL A 111 16.91 0.51 -1.43
CA VAL A 111 17.36 0.73 -2.82
C VAL A 111 18.66 -0.02 -3.07
N ALA A 112 19.60 0.05 -2.15
CA ALA A 112 20.89 -0.63 -2.24
C ALA A 112 20.72 -2.16 -2.21
N LEU A 113 19.77 -2.69 -1.43
CA LEU A 113 19.42 -4.12 -1.45
C LEU A 113 19.15 -4.63 -2.87
N LEU A 114 18.38 -3.86 -3.64
CA LEU A 114 18.02 -4.23 -5.02
C LEU A 114 19.16 -3.98 -6.01
N ARG A 115 19.84 -2.84 -5.90
CA ARG A 115 20.96 -2.48 -6.80
C ARG A 115 22.15 -3.41 -6.70
N GLN A 116 22.42 -3.92 -5.52
CA GLN A 116 23.55 -4.81 -5.26
C GLN A 116 23.15 -6.28 -5.27
N ASP A 117 21.89 -6.57 -5.63
CA ASP A 117 21.29 -7.93 -5.62
C ASP A 117 21.53 -8.70 -4.30
N LEU A 118 21.46 -8.00 -3.18
CA LEU A 118 21.71 -8.59 -1.86
C LEU A 118 20.62 -9.59 -1.42
N LEU A 119 19.47 -9.55 -2.07
CA LEU A 119 18.39 -10.53 -1.88
C LEU A 119 18.51 -11.73 -2.83
N GLU A 120 19.42 -11.67 -3.81
CA GLU A 120 19.63 -12.63 -4.88
C GLU A 120 18.35 -12.99 -5.64
N ILE A 121 17.65 -11.96 -6.11
CA ILE A 121 16.39 -12.14 -6.81
C ILE A 121 16.62 -12.83 -8.15
N ARG A 122 15.87 -13.88 -8.42
CA ARG A 122 15.87 -14.62 -9.68
C ARG A 122 14.49 -14.54 -10.33
N PRO A 123 14.18 -13.43 -11.02
CA PRO A 123 12.81 -13.12 -11.47
C PRO A 123 12.25 -14.16 -12.43
N ALA A 124 13.10 -14.82 -13.23
CA ALA A 124 12.69 -15.90 -14.14
C ALA A 124 12.12 -17.13 -13.42
N ALA A 125 12.42 -17.33 -12.13
CA ALA A 125 11.83 -18.40 -11.34
C ALA A 125 10.31 -18.22 -11.13
N VAL A 126 9.82 -16.97 -11.24
CA VAL A 126 8.38 -16.64 -11.13
C VAL A 126 7.79 -16.29 -12.50
N HIS A 127 8.44 -15.42 -13.25
CA HIS A 127 8.00 -14.98 -14.58
C HIS A 127 9.11 -15.27 -15.59
N ARG A 128 8.95 -16.35 -16.36
CA ARG A 128 9.98 -16.86 -17.31
C ARG A 128 10.48 -15.82 -18.31
N GLU A 129 9.67 -14.80 -18.60
CA GLU A 129 10.03 -13.69 -19.48
C GLU A 129 10.93 -12.63 -18.85
N LEU A 130 11.08 -12.61 -17.52
CA LEU A 130 11.91 -11.65 -16.80
C LEU A 130 13.36 -12.14 -16.68
N GLU A 131 14.26 -11.17 -16.70
CA GLU A 131 15.70 -11.35 -16.47
C GLU A 131 16.18 -10.42 -15.36
N MET A 132 17.36 -10.66 -14.81
CA MET A 132 17.93 -9.79 -13.78
C MET A 132 18.09 -8.34 -14.27
N ASP A 133 18.39 -8.14 -15.56
CA ASP A 133 18.48 -6.83 -16.19
C ASP A 133 17.18 -6.02 -16.11
N ASP A 134 16.02 -6.67 -16.01
CA ASP A 134 14.74 -5.98 -15.85
C ASP A 134 14.66 -5.30 -14.47
N ILE A 135 15.21 -5.91 -13.41
CA ILE A 135 15.35 -5.29 -12.08
C ILE A 135 16.41 -4.20 -12.13
N MET A 136 17.58 -4.49 -12.65
CA MET A 136 18.71 -3.56 -12.69
C MET A 136 18.41 -2.30 -13.48
N ARG A 137 17.49 -2.35 -14.45
CA ARG A 137 17.12 -1.22 -15.29
C ARG A 137 16.44 -0.11 -14.49
N TRP A 138 15.37 -0.43 -13.79
CA TRP A 138 14.63 0.58 -13.04
C TRP A 138 15.30 0.96 -11.71
N THR A 139 16.11 0.09 -11.12
CA THR A 139 16.85 0.44 -9.89
C THR A 139 18.02 1.40 -10.13
N ARG A 140 18.47 1.59 -11.39
CA ARG A 140 19.53 2.57 -11.73
C ARG A 140 19.07 4.02 -11.61
N GLU A 141 17.79 4.29 -11.73
CA GLU A 141 17.24 5.63 -11.60
C GLU A 141 17.42 6.15 -10.16
N ALA A 142 17.62 7.46 -10.04
CA ALA A 142 17.71 8.07 -8.71
C ALA A 142 16.39 7.89 -7.95
N PRO A 143 16.42 7.34 -6.73
CA PRO A 143 15.19 7.15 -5.97
C PRO A 143 14.59 8.50 -5.58
N PRO A 144 13.24 8.62 -5.57
CA PRO A 144 12.59 9.86 -5.17
C PRO A 144 12.98 10.25 -3.74
N GLN A 145 13.22 11.53 -3.53
CA GLN A 145 13.53 12.12 -2.23
C GLN A 145 12.28 12.70 -1.55
N THR A 146 11.22 12.86 -2.33
CA THR A 146 9.91 13.33 -1.88
C THR A 146 8.82 12.48 -2.52
N LEU A 147 7.70 12.29 -1.81
CA LEU A 147 6.53 11.57 -2.28
C LEU A 147 5.29 12.45 -2.10
N TRP A 148 4.47 12.55 -3.12
CA TRP A 148 3.15 13.16 -2.99
C TRP A 148 2.24 12.29 -2.15
N VAL A 149 1.57 12.90 -1.17
CA VAL A 149 0.49 12.25 -0.43
C VAL A 149 -0.76 12.26 -1.30
N ARG A 150 -1.24 11.09 -1.69
CA ARG A 150 -2.53 10.89 -2.32
C ARG A 150 -3.56 10.64 -1.22
N HIS A 151 -4.26 11.71 -0.85
CA HIS A 151 -5.21 11.70 0.25
C HIS A 151 -6.50 10.97 -0.14
N THR A 152 -6.93 10.03 0.69
CA THR A 152 -8.18 9.31 0.48
C THR A 152 -9.36 10.12 0.96
N VAL A 153 -10.35 10.27 0.09
CA VAL A 153 -11.67 10.82 0.39
C VAL A 153 -12.66 9.64 0.42
N GLY A 154 -12.93 9.13 1.61
CA GLY A 154 -13.81 7.99 1.84
C GLY A 154 -15.28 8.33 1.56
N LEU A 155 -16.12 7.31 1.46
CA LEU A 155 -17.56 7.49 1.15
C LEU A 155 -18.31 8.31 2.22
N LEU A 156 -17.88 8.19 3.47
CA LEU A 156 -18.51 8.84 4.62
C LEU A 156 -17.73 10.05 5.15
N ASP A 157 -16.54 10.34 4.57
CA ASP A 157 -15.71 11.44 5.05
C ASP A 157 -16.41 12.78 4.80
N PRO A 158 -16.49 13.69 5.79
CA PRO A 158 -17.04 15.02 5.60
C PRO A 158 -16.19 15.80 4.58
N ILE A 159 -16.84 16.48 3.64
CA ILE A 159 -16.17 17.30 2.64
C ILE A 159 -15.91 18.70 3.20
N THR A 160 -16.94 19.27 3.86
CA THR A 160 -16.92 20.61 4.46
C THR A 160 -17.43 20.56 5.89
N ALA A 161 -17.31 21.68 6.62
CA ALA A 161 -17.84 21.81 7.96
C ALA A 161 -19.37 21.59 8.04
N ALA A 162 -20.11 21.84 6.96
CA ALA A 162 -21.55 21.62 6.91
C ALA A 162 -21.93 20.11 6.93
N ASP A 163 -21.01 19.23 6.59
CA ASP A 163 -21.22 17.79 6.59
C ASP A 163 -21.00 17.16 7.98
N VAL A 164 -20.45 17.91 8.94
CA VAL A 164 -20.18 17.44 10.31
C VAL A 164 -21.34 17.83 11.22
N PRO A 165 -22.06 16.87 11.84
CA PRO A 165 -23.08 17.17 12.84
C PRO A 165 -22.51 17.99 14.00
N ALA A 166 -23.34 18.81 14.65
CA ALA A 166 -22.90 19.72 15.73
C ALA A 166 -22.16 18.97 16.88
N ASP A 167 -22.59 17.75 17.18
CA ASP A 167 -22.03 16.84 18.19
C ASP A 167 -20.96 15.89 17.61
N GLY A 168 -20.72 15.94 16.30
CA GLY A 168 -19.75 15.08 15.59
C GLY A 168 -18.32 15.62 15.55
N TRP A 169 -18.06 16.81 16.11
CA TRP A 169 -16.73 17.40 16.12
C TRP A 169 -15.83 16.76 17.20
N LEU A 170 -14.73 16.12 16.77
CA LEU A 170 -13.81 15.43 17.68
C LEU A 170 -12.94 16.39 18.51
N ARG A 171 -12.61 17.55 17.99
CA ARG A 171 -11.80 18.60 18.65
C ARG A 171 -10.45 18.09 19.20
N ASP A 172 -9.88 17.11 18.54
CA ASP A 172 -8.63 16.46 18.93
C ASP A 172 -7.37 17.12 18.32
N GLY A 173 -7.57 18.20 17.55
CA GLY A 173 -6.51 18.95 16.87
C GLY A 173 -6.11 18.36 15.52
N LEU A 174 -6.83 17.33 15.03
CA LEU A 174 -6.67 16.80 13.68
C LEU A 174 -7.72 17.40 12.73
N PRO A 175 -7.40 17.55 11.44
CA PRO A 175 -8.39 17.94 10.45
C PRO A 175 -9.41 16.82 10.26
N GLN A 176 -10.69 17.17 10.24
CA GLN A 176 -11.79 16.21 10.16
C GLN A 176 -12.50 16.24 8.81
N THR A 177 -12.43 17.35 8.09
CA THR A 177 -13.04 17.51 6.76
C THR A 177 -11.99 17.52 5.65
N LEU A 178 -12.41 17.21 4.41
CA LEU A 178 -11.52 17.35 3.24
C LEU A 178 -10.99 18.78 3.13
N GLU A 179 -11.83 19.79 3.37
CA GLU A 179 -11.42 21.20 3.36
C GLU A 179 -10.29 21.48 4.35
N GLU A 180 -10.43 21.00 5.59
CA GLU A 180 -9.40 21.14 6.63
C GLU A 180 -8.13 20.34 6.28
N CYS A 181 -8.26 19.14 5.73
CA CYS A 181 -7.11 18.33 5.29
C CYS A 181 -6.32 19.04 4.18
N VAL A 182 -7.01 19.62 3.18
CA VAL A 182 -6.35 20.41 2.12
C VAL A 182 -5.60 21.58 2.71
N ALA A 183 -6.23 22.32 3.62
CA ALA A 183 -5.60 23.49 4.25
C ALA A 183 -4.41 23.11 5.15
N ALA A 184 -4.55 22.04 5.96
CA ALA A 184 -3.54 21.63 6.92
C ALA A 184 -2.28 21.03 6.28
N TYR A 185 -2.44 20.31 5.16
CA TYR A 185 -1.36 19.54 4.53
C TYR A 185 -0.94 20.06 3.16
N GLY A 186 -1.68 21.00 2.56
CA GLY A 186 -1.40 21.50 1.21
C GLY A 186 -1.57 20.43 0.12
N LEU A 187 -2.59 19.59 0.26
CA LEU A 187 -2.81 18.41 -0.59
C LEU A 187 -3.10 18.78 -2.04
N ARG A 188 -2.60 17.95 -2.98
CA ARG A 188 -2.82 18.08 -4.43
C ARG A 188 -3.11 16.76 -5.14
N TYR A 189 -3.00 15.62 -4.46
CA TYR A 189 -3.32 14.31 -4.98
C TYR A 189 -4.42 13.68 -4.14
N PHE A 190 -5.47 13.17 -4.78
CA PHE A 190 -6.64 12.65 -4.11
C PHE A 190 -7.03 11.28 -4.65
N LYS A 191 -7.46 10.40 -3.76
CA LYS A 191 -8.14 9.16 -4.08
C LYS A 191 -9.58 9.30 -3.62
N VAL A 192 -10.53 9.33 -4.56
CA VAL A 192 -11.95 9.54 -4.24
C VAL A 192 -12.69 8.23 -4.41
N LYS A 193 -13.31 7.76 -3.34
CA LYS A 193 -14.10 6.54 -3.34
C LYS A 193 -15.42 6.76 -4.06
N VAL A 194 -15.84 5.75 -4.85
CA VAL A 194 -17.16 5.67 -5.47
C VAL A 194 -17.84 4.36 -5.04
N CYS A 195 -19.16 4.37 -4.93
CA CYS A 195 -19.92 3.27 -4.32
C CYS A 195 -20.77 2.47 -5.34
N GLY A 196 -20.66 2.77 -6.63
CA GLY A 196 -21.44 2.11 -7.67
C GLY A 196 -22.90 2.58 -7.75
N ARG A 197 -23.32 3.54 -6.94
CA ARG A 197 -24.64 4.16 -7.01
C ARG A 197 -24.57 5.49 -7.75
N HIS A 198 -24.86 5.45 -9.04
CA HIS A 198 -24.63 6.54 -9.99
C HIS A 198 -25.05 7.93 -9.50
N GLY A 199 -26.27 8.08 -8.93
CA GLY A 199 -26.77 9.38 -8.46
C GLY A 199 -26.00 9.91 -7.26
N GLU A 200 -25.68 9.04 -6.31
CA GLU A 200 -24.93 9.38 -5.10
C GLU A 200 -23.48 9.71 -5.44
N ASP A 201 -22.84 8.89 -6.29
CA ASP A 201 -21.49 9.12 -6.75
C ASP A 201 -21.37 10.45 -7.48
N LEU A 202 -22.28 10.74 -8.42
CA LEU A 202 -22.26 12.01 -9.16
C LEU A 202 -22.45 13.22 -8.25
N ALA A 203 -23.35 13.14 -7.27
CA ALA A 203 -23.59 14.22 -6.30
C ALA A 203 -22.32 14.44 -5.44
N ARG A 204 -21.72 13.37 -4.92
CA ARG A 204 -20.51 13.44 -4.11
C ARG A 204 -19.31 13.97 -4.91
N LEU A 205 -19.11 13.50 -6.13
CA LEU A 205 -18.02 13.98 -7.01
C LEU A 205 -18.17 15.47 -7.33
N LYS A 206 -19.40 15.99 -7.48
CA LYS A 206 -19.66 17.43 -7.62
C LYS A 206 -19.24 18.22 -6.39
N ALA A 207 -19.58 17.73 -5.18
CA ALA A 207 -19.22 18.38 -3.93
C ALA A 207 -17.70 18.39 -3.71
N VAL A 208 -17.03 17.25 -3.94
CA VAL A 208 -15.57 17.14 -3.88
C VAL A 208 -14.92 18.09 -4.90
N ALA A 209 -15.36 18.07 -6.16
CA ALA A 209 -14.82 18.93 -7.22
C ALA A 209 -14.96 20.42 -6.87
N ALA A 210 -16.13 20.85 -6.42
CA ALA A 210 -16.38 22.25 -6.03
C ALA A 210 -15.45 22.68 -4.89
N THR A 211 -15.22 21.82 -3.90
CA THR A 211 -14.30 22.09 -2.78
C THR A 211 -12.85 22.18 -3.25
N LEU A 212 -12.37 21.22 -4.06
CA LEU A 212 -11.02 21.24 -4.59
C LEU A 212 -10.78 22.45 -5.53
N ASP A 213 -11.73 22.75 -6.40
CA ASP A 213 -11.62 23.86 -7.34
C ASP A 213 -11.60 25.24 -6.65
N ARG A 214 -12.28 25.35 -5.51
CA ARG A 214 -12.27 26.55 -4.67
C ARG A 214 -10.95 26.73 -3.90
N LEU A 215 -10.38 25.62 -3.39
CA LEU A 215 -9.24 25.67 -2.48
C LEU A 215 -7.89 25.61 -3.21
N ILE A 216 -7.84 24.98 -4.38
CA ILE A 216 -6.58 24.68 -5.09
C ILE A 216 -6.60 25.40 -6.44
N THR A 217 -5.73 26.40 -6.59
CA THR A 217 -5.55 27.12 -7.84
C THR A 217 -4.65 26.39 -8.83
N GLU A 218 -3.65 25.66 -8.31
CA GLU A 218 -2.70 24.90 -9.10
C GLU A 218 -3.29 23.56 -9.58
N PRO A 219 -2.63 22.88 -10.52
CA PRO A 219 -3.05 21.56 -10.95
C PRO A 219 -3.09 20.55 -9.77
N TYR A 220 -4.13 19.73 -9.74
CA TYR A 220 -4.24 18.59 -8.82
C TYR A 220 -4.53 17.31 -9.61
N LEU A 221 -4.30 16.16 -9.00
CA LEU A 221 -4.60 14.85 -9.59
C LEU A 221 -5.59 14.08 -8.72
N VAL A 222 -6.38 13.24 -9.40
CA VAL A 222 -7.42 12.41 -8.78
C VAL A 222 -7.28 10.97 -9.29
N SER A 223 -7.44 10.00 -8.42
CA SER A 223 -7.85 8.65 -8.78
C SER A 223 -9.25 8.38 -8.27
N LEU A 224 -10.08 7.72 -9.07
CA LEU A 224 -11.36 7.18 -8.60
C LEU A 224 -11.12 5.76 -8.13
N ASP A 225 -11.62 5.38 -6.97
CA ASP A 225 -11.51 4.02 -6.47
C ASP A 225 -12.90 3.40 -6.33
N GLY A 226 -13.16 2.40 -7.19
CA GLY A 226 -14.39 1.64 -7.18
C GLY A 226 -14.44 0.60 -6.07
N ASN A 227 -13.29 0.21 -5.51
CA ASN A 227 -13.16 -0.69 -4.37
C ASN A 227 -14.08 -1.93 -4.46
N GLU A 228 -14.16 -2.52 -5.68
CA GLU A 228 -14.95 -3.70 -6.04
C GLU A 228 -16.48 -3.51 -6.10
N GLN A 229 -16.96 -2.27 -6.21
CA GLN A 229 -18.40 -1.98 -6.15
C GLN A 229 -19.16 -2.31 -7.45
N TYR A 230 -18.44 -2.51 -8.57
CA TYR A 230 -19.06 -2.79 -9.85
C TYR A 230 -18.91 -4.27 -10.23
N LYS A 231 -19.94 -4.84 -10.86
CA LYS A 231 -19.93 -6.22 -11.36
C LYS A 231 -19.62 -6.32 -12.85
N ALA A 232 -19.84 -5.23 -13.57
CA ALA A 232 -19.51 -5.10 -14.99
C ALA A 232 -19.05 -3.68 -15.31
N LEU A 233 -18.31 -3.50 -16.41
CA LEU A 233 -17.90 -2.17 -16.87
C LEU A 233 -19.08 -1.31 -17.32
N ASP A 234 -20.16 -1.92 -17.77
CA ASP A 234 -21.39 -1.23 -18.12
C ASP A 234 -22.01 -0.50 -16.92
N ASP A 235 -21.71 -0.90 -15.70
CA ASP A 235 -22.16 -0.23 -14.47
C ASP A 235 -21.32 1.03 -14.18
N LEU A 236 -20.05 1.08 -14.59
CA LEU A 236 -19.15 2.23 -14.40
C LEU A 236 -19.30 3.27 -15.52
N THR A 237 -19.53 2.83 -16.75
CA THR A 237 -19.59 3.69 -17.94
C THR A 237 -20.59 4.84 -17.80
N PRO A 238 -21.83 4.64 -17.28
CA PRO A 238 -22.80 5.71 -17.08
C PRO A 238 -22.33 6.83 -16.16
N LEU A 239 -21.54 6.50 -15.12
CA LEU A 239 -20.95 7.53 -14.23
C LEU A 239 -19.97 8.41 -15.00
N LEU A 240 -19.06 7.83 -15.77
CA LEU A 240 -18.07 8.58 -16.56
C LEU A 240 -18.73 9.46 -17.61
N GLU A 241 -19.78 8.94 -18.29
CA GLU A 241 -20.57 9.69 -19.26
C GLU A 241 -21.35 10.86 -18.64
N ALA A 242 -21.94 10.64 -17.46
CA ALA A 242 -22.66 11.69 -16.73
C ALA A 242 -21.71 12.79 -16.28
N MET A 243 -20.54 12.42 -15.77
CA MET A 243 -19.48 13.39 -15.43
C MET A 243 -19.06 14.23 -16.65
N ALA A 244 -19.05 13.63 -17.86
CA ALA A 244 -18.70 14.33 -19.09
C ALA A 244 -19.71 15.43 -19.47
N LYS A 245 -20.98 15.25 -19.10
CA LYS A 245 -22.07 16.20 -19.39
C LYS A 245 -22.16 17.34 -18.38
N VAL A 246 -21.46 17.26 -17.25
CA VAL A 246 -21.50 18.29 -16.18
C VAL A 246 -20.31 19.23 -16.34
N SER A 247 -20.58 20.47 -16.75
CA SER A 247 -19.53 21.49 -16.97
C SER A 247 -18.71 21.79 -15.71
N ALA A 248 -19.36 21.81 -14.53
CA ALA A 248 -18.70 21.99 -13.23
C ALA A 248 -17.68 20.90 -12.90
N LEU A 249 -17.73 19.73 -13.53
CA LEU A 249 -16.75 18.66 -13.37
C LEU A 249 -15.61 18.69 -14.40
N SER A 250 -15.54 19.70 -15.28
CA SER A 250 -14.59 19.73 -16.38
C SER A 250 -13.14 19.66 -15.91
N ARG A 251 -12.76 20.46 -14.88
CA ARG A 251 -11.42 20.47 -14.31
C ARG A 251 -11.12 19.18 -13.57
N PHE A 252 -12.03 18.75 -12.70
CA PHE A 252 -11.92 17.51 -11.94
C PHE A 252 -11.74 16.29 -12.86
N ARG A 253 -12.55 16.19 -13.90
CA ARG A 253 -12.46 15.09 -14.89
C ARG A 253 -11.11 15.05 -15.60
N LYS A 254 -10.56 16.20 -15.98
CA LYS A 254 -9.22 16.30 -16.59
C LYS A 254 -8.11 15.89 -15.61
N ALA A 255 -8.36 16.02 -14.31
CA ALA A 255 -7.45 15.63 -13.25
C ALA A 255 -7.48 14.13 -12.94
N ILE A 256 -8.45 13.36 -13.48
CA ILE A 256 -8.51 11.91 -13.23
C ILE A 256 -7.37 11.22 -13.97
N ALA A 257 -6.43 10.68 -13.20
CA ALA A 257 -5.27 9.95 -13.71
C ALA A 257 -5.60 8.49 -14.03
N PHE A 258 -6.44 7.86 -13.21
CA PHE A 258 -6.86 6.45 -13.38
C PHE A 258 -8.08 6.12 -12.52
N VAL A 259 -8.70 4.98 -12.84
CA VAL A 259 -9.71 4.32 -12.02
C VAL A 259 -9.09 3.05 -11.42
N GLU A 260 -9.24 2.88 -10.12
CA GLU A 260 -8.69 1.74 -9.37
C GLU A 260 -9.79 0.74 -9.04
N GLN A 261 -9.49 -0.55 -9.24
CA GLN A 261 -10.32 -1.71 -8.87
C GLN A 261 -11.83 -1.46 -8.95
N PRO A 262 -12.38 -1.07 -10.10
CA PRO A 262 -13.83 -0.87 -10.20
C PRO A 262 -14.59 -2.18 -10.03
N LEU A 263 -14.10 -3.26 -10.64
CA LEU A 263 -14.77 -4.55 -10.67
C LEU A 263 -14.49 -5.37 -9.41
N ASP A 264 -15.53 -6.08 -8.95
CA ASP A 264 -15.41 -7.12 -7.92
C ASP A 264 -14.28 -8.10 -8.28
N ARG A 265 -13.44 -8.48 -7.30
CA ARG A 265 -12.28 -9.36 -7.51
C ARG A 265 -12.65 -10.71 -8.11
N ALA A 266 -13.86 -11.21 -7.86
CA ALA A 266 -14.35 -12.47 -8.41
C ALA A 266 -14.49 -12.43 -9.94
N VAL A 267 -14.71 -11.26 -10.53
CA VAL A 267 -14.93 -11.07 -11.96
C VAL A 267 -13.91 -10.16 -12.64
N ALA A 268 -13.08 -9.45 -11.88
CA ALA A 268 -12.15 -8.45 -12.40
C ALA A 268 -11.13 -9.04 -13.40
N LEU A 269 -10.81 -10.32 -13.30
CA LEU A 269 -9.93 -11.02 -14.24
C LEU A 269 -10.69 -11.92 -15.23
N ASP A 270 -12.01 -11.76 -15.35
CA ASP A 270 -12.83 -12.44 -16.35
C ASP A 270 -12.85 -11.65 -17.67
N PRO A 271 -12.58 -12.29 -18.84
CA PRO A 271 -12.60 -11.64 -20.14
C PRO A 271 -13.94 -11.03 -20.53
N GLN A 272 -15.07 -11.58 -20.07
CA GLN A 272 -16.40 -11.05 -20.36
C GLN A 272 -16.69 -9.80 -19.53
N ALA A 273 -16.39 -9.82 -18.24
CA ALA A 273 -16.57 -8.68 -17.34
C ALA A 273 -15.68 -7.47 -17.72
N THR A 274 -14.52 -7.73 -18.32
CA THR A 274 -13.54 -6.70 -18.72
C THR A 274 -13.68 -6.23 -20.17
N LYS A 275 -14.68 -6.74 -20.89
CA LYS A 275 -14.90 -6.36 -22.29
C LYS A 275 -15.16 -4.85 -22.42
N GLY A 276 -14.30 -4.17 -23.18
CA GLY A 276 -14.40 -2.72 -23.38
C GLY A 276 -13.53 -1.88 -22.44
N LEU A 277 -12.77 -2.48 -21.54
CA LEU A 277 -11.89 -1.79 -20.59
C LEU A 277 -11.00 -0.74 -21.26
N SER A 278 -10.37 -1.09 -22.38
CA SER A 278 -9.51 -0.18 -23.16
C SER A 278 -10.24 1.00 -23.80
N ARG A 279 -11.58 1.00 -23.83
CA ARG A 279 -12.42 2.05 -24.45
C ARG A 279 -12.96 3.06 -23.44
N LEU A 280 -12.73 2.88 -22.14
CA LEU A 280 -13.23 3.80 -21.10
C LEU A 280 -12.62 5.21 -21.16
N GLY A 281 -11.55 5.41 -21.95
CA GLY A 281 -10.90 6.71 -22.11
C GLY A 281 -10.09 7.16 -20.89
N VAL A 282 -10.02 6.35 -19.84
CA VAL A 282 -9.21 6.53 -18.62
C VAL A 282 -8.51 5.22 -18.29
N PRO A 283 -7.24 5.24 -17.87
CA PRO A 283 -6.55 4.03 -17.43
C PRO A 283 -7.25 3.37 -16.24
N VAL A 284 -7.33 2.04 -16.25
CA VAL A 284 -7.87 1.25 -15.13
C VAL A 284 -6.78 0.34 -14.58
N ILE A 285 -6.69 0.24 -13.25
CA ILE A 285 -5.73 -0.58 -12.55
C ILE A 285 -6.40 -1.57 -11.61
N ILE A 286 -5.70 -2.65 -11.28
CA ILE A 286 -6.11 -3.60 -10.24
C ILE A 286 -5.48 -3.27 -8.89
N ASP A 287 -6.18 -3.61 -7.81
CA ASP A 287 -5.71 -3.59 -6.43
C ASP A 287 -6.03 -4.89 -5.70
N GLU A 288 -7.28 -5.10 -5.27
CA GLU A 288 -7.70 -6.32 -4.57
C GLU A 288 -7.57 -7.58 -5.44
N SER A 289 -7.62 -7.43 -6.75
CA SER A 289 -7.44 -8.55 -7.69
C SER A 289 -5.98 -8.97 -7.86
N ASP A 290 -5.00 -8.25 -7.26
CA ASP A 290 -3.59 -8.62 -7.27
C ASP A 290 -3.26 -9.56 -6.09
N GLY A 291 -4.03 -10.64 -5.93
CA GLY A 291 -3.82 -11.65 -4.89
C GLY A 291 -2.68 -12.61 -5.19
N GLU A 292 -2.51 -13.02 -6.45
CA GLU A 292 -1.52 -14.01 -6.89
C GLU A 292 -0.33 -13.38 -7.62
N LEU A 293 0.77 -14.14 -7.75
CA LEU A 293 1.96 -13.72 -8.50
C LEU A 293 1.67 -13.48 -9.99
N GLY A 294 0.67 -14.16 -10.55
CA GLY A 294 0.26 -14.04 -11.95
C GLY A 294 -0.82 -13.01 -12.24
N SER A 295 -1.43 -12.41 -11.22
CA SER A 295 -2.62 -11.55 -11.35
C SER A 295 -2.39 -10.35 -12.25
N PHE A 296 -1.31 -9.61 -12.06
CA PHE A 296 -1.01 -8.43 -12.89
C PHE A 296 -0.76 -8.80 -14.36
N LYS A 297 -0.11 -9.95 -14.61
CA LYS A 297 0.08 -10.46 -15.98
C LYS A 297 -1.25 -10.83 -16.64
N ALA A 298 -2.18 -11.42 -15.89
CA ALA A 298 -3.53 -11.69 -16.39
C ALA A 298 -4.30 -10.38 -16.65
N ALA A 299 -4.26 -9.43 -15.73
CA ALA A 299 -4.90 -8.13 -15.86
C ALA A 299 -4.40 -7.34 -17.10
N PHE A 300 -3.09 -7.34 -17.34
CA PHE A 300 -2.51 -6.69 -18.52
C PHE A 300 -3.11 -7.23 -19.83
N LYS A 301 -3.26 -8.55 -19.98
CA LYS A 301 -3.86 -9.17 -21.16
C LYS A 301 -5.31 -8.77 -21.39
N LEU A 302 -6.02 -8.39 -20.33
CA LEU A 302 -7.42 -7.96 -20.36
C LEU A 302 -7.58 -6.46 -20.65
N GLY A 303 -6.48 -5.70 -20.64
CA GLY A 303 -6.49 -4.27 -20.95
C GLY A 303 -6.30 -3.33 -19.75
N TYR A 304 -6.10 -3.86 -18.56
CA TYR A 304 -5.67 -3.05 -17.42
C TYR A 304 -4.31 -2.40 -17.68
N ARG A 305 -4.10 -1.21 -17.13
CA ARG A 305 -2.92 -0.39 -17.41
C ARG A 305 -1.96 -0.29 -16.24
N GLY A 306 -2.30 -0.89 -15.12
CA GLY A 306 -1.43 -0.83 -13.95
C GLY A 306 -1.91 -1.69 -12.80
N VAL A 307 -1.16 -1.59 -11.72
CA VAL A 307 -1.41 -2.28 -10.47
C VAL A 307 -1.05 -1.39 -9.28
N SER A 308 -1.87 -1.44 -8.24
CA SER A 308 -1.55 -0.83 -6.96
C SER A 308 -0.67 -1.77 -6.14
N THR A 309 0.45 -1.26 -5.60
CA THR A 309 1.29 -2.01 -4.67
C THR A 309 0.98 -1.64 -3.23
N LYS A 310 0.94 -2.65 -2.37
CA LYS A 310 0.84 -2.55 -0.91
C LYS A 310 1.78 -3.56 -0.28
N ASN A 311 2.52 -3.19 0.74
CA ASN A 311 3.44 -4.12 1.41
C ASN A 311 2.73 -5.37 1.96
N CYS A 312 1.49 -5.25 2.39
CA CYS A 312 0.68 -6.37 2.85
C CYS A 312 0.39 -7.43 1.76
N LYS A 313 0.62 -7.12 0.48
CA LYS A 313 0.55 -8.07 -0.65
C LYS A 313 1.89 -8.73 -0.98
N GLY A 314 2.98 -8.34 -0.32
CA GLY A 314 4.33 -8.84 -0.51
C GLY A 314 5.24 -7.92 -1.33
N ILE A 315 6.47 -7.72 -0.85
CA ILE A 315 7.46 -6.85 -1.51
C ILE A 315 8.08 -7.50 -2.75
N PHE A 316 8.33 -8.80 -2.71
CA PHE A 316 8.89 -9.50 -3.88
C PHE A 316 7.94 -9.48 -5.08
N LYS A 317 6.63 -9.65 -4.84
CA LYS A 317 5.61 -9.48 -5.88
C LYS A 317 5.65 -8.06 -6.45
N SER A 318 5.81 -7.05 -5.61
CA SER A 318 5.91 -5.66 -6.05
C SER A 318 7.14 -5.41 -6.94
N PHE A 319 8.30 -5.99 -6.60
CA PHE A 319 9.51 -5.90 -7.42
C PHE A 319 9.34 -6.61 -8.78
N LEU A 320 8.71 -7.77 -8.79
CA LEU A 320 8.41 -8.51 -10.01
C LEU A 320 7.40 -7.77 -10.89
N ASN A 321 6.32 -7.22 -10.31
CA ASN A 321 5.34 -6.40 -11.04
C ASN A 321 6.01 -5.15 -11.64
N ARG A 322 6.91 -4.47 -10.91
CA ARG A 322 7.66 -3.33 -11.44
C ARG A 322 8.55 -3.73 -12.63
N SER A 323 9.18 -4.89 -12.55
CA SER A 323 10.01 -5.42 -13.63
C SER A 323 9.18 -5.78 -14.87
N LEU A 324 7.97 -6.31 -14.68
CA LEU A 324 7.02 -6.53 -15.79
C LEU A 324 6.60 -5.20 -16.44
N VAL A 325 6.29 -4.18 -15.64
CA VAL A 325 5.97 -2.83 -16.15
C VAL A 325 7.12 -2.30 -17.00
N GLU A 326 8.35 -2.36 -16.49
CA GLU A 326 9.54 -1.89 -17.21
C GLU A 326 9.75 -2.63 -18.53
N ARG A 327 9.71 -3.96 -18.48
CA ARG A 327 9.90 -4.81 -19.66
C ARG A 327 8.84 -4.58 -20.73
N TRP A 328 7.58 -4.44 -20.32
CA TRP A 328 6.49 -4.24 -21.28
C TRP A 328 6.49 -2.82 -21.86
N ASN A 329 6.77 -1.79 -21.03
CA ASN A 329 6.90 -0.42 -21.53
C ASN A 329 8.02 -0.26 -22.55
N ALA A 330 9.15 -0.98 -22.37
CA ALA A 330 10.24 -0.98 -23.35
C ALA A 330 9.84 -1.54 -24.73
N ARG A 331 8.74 -2.32 -24.80
CA ARG A 331 8.24 -2.97 -26.03
C ARG A 331 6.98 -2.33 -26.60
N HIS A 332 6.32 -1.43 -25.87
CA HIS A 332 5.05 -0.84 -26.27
C HIS A 332 5.23 0.60 -26.75
N LYS A 333 4.32 1.03 -27.63
CA LYS A 333 4.34 2.40 -28.18
C LYS A 333 4.03 3.44 -27.10
N PRO A 334 4.58 4.68 -27.19
CA PRO A 334 4.20 5.81 -26.35
C PRO A 334 2.66 6.00 -26.36
N GLY A 335 2.10 6.35 -25.21
CA GLY A 335 0.65 6.57 -25.03
C GLY A 335 -0.11 5.36 -24.47
N ALA A 336 0.54 4.18 -24.41
CA ALA A 336 -0.02 2.99 -23.79
C ALA A 336 0.81 2.52 -22.57
N ALA A 337 1.53 3.43 -21.91
CA ALA A 337 2.42 3.11 -20.81
C ALA A 337 1.69 2.45 -19.63
N LEU A 338 2.27 1.37 -19.15
CA LEU A 338 1.88 0.71 -17.90
C LEU A 338 2.52 1.43 -16.73
N PHE A 339 1.88 1.39 -15.58
CA PHE A 339 2.40 2.04 -14.39
C PHE A 339 2.02 1.27 -13.10
N MET A 340 2.68 1.63 -12.01
CA MET A 340 2.32 1.21 -10.68
C MET A 340 1.93 2.41 -9.84
N THR A 341 0.99 2.20 -8.95
CA THR A 341 0.70 3.12 -7.85
C THR A 341 1.10 2.47 -6.53
N ALA A 342 1.20 3.26 -5.50
CA ALA A 342 1.53 2.76 -4.17
C ALA A 342 0.50 3.23 -3.15
N GLU A 343 0.25 2.37 -2.17
CA GLU A 343 -0.76 2.60 -1.16
C GLU A 343 -0.32 2.04 0.18
N ASP A 344 -0.75 2.69 1.24
CA ASP A 344 -0.78 2.06 2.55
C ASP A 344 -2.14 1.41 2.82
N LEU A 345 -2.19 0.57 3.81
CA LEU A 345 -3.44 0.03 4.33
C LEU A 345 -3.68 0.59 5.74
N THR A 346 -3.80 1.91 5.84
CA THR A 346 -3.93 2.65 7.11
C THR A 346 -2.77 2.37 8.06
N THR A 347 -1.55 2.22 7.51
CA THR A 347 -0.37 1.89 8.31
C THR A 347 0.02 3.02 9.24
N LEU A 348 0.33 2.65 10.46
CA LEU A 348 0.79 3.60 11.49
C LEU A 348 2.31 3.77 11.46
N PRO A 349 2.83 4.92 11.91
CA PRO A 349 4.23 4.99 12.28
C PRO A 349 4.57 3.94 13.37
N LEU A 350 5.75 3.40 13.48
CA LEU A 350 6.97 3.73 12.75
C LEU A 350 7.25 2.69 11.66
N ILE A 351 7.45 1.43 12.06
CA ILE A 351 7.97 0.35 11.21
C ILE A 351 7.09 0.15 9.96
N PRO A 352 5.75 -0.06 10.06
CA PRO A 352 4.96 -0.35 8.87
C PRO A 352 4.97 0.81 7.88
N LEU A 353 4.79 2.03 8.35
CA LEU A 353 4.79 3.22 7.49
C LEU A 353 6.15 3.43 6.80
N GLN A 354 7.25 3.31 7.54
CA GLN A 354 8.58 3.51 6.98
C GLN A 354 8.93 2.44 5.95
N GLN A 355 8.51 1.19 6.18
CA GLN A 355 8.69 0.10 5.21
C GLN A 355 7.85 0.33 3.94
N ASP A 356 6.61 0.83 4.07
CA ASP A 356 5.79 1.22 2.91
C ASP A 356 6.50 2.30 2.09
N LEU A 357 6.95 3.37 2.74
CA LEU A 357 7.63 4.46 2.05
C LEU A 357 8.98 4.04 1.45
N ALA A 358 9.71 3.13 2.10
CA ALA A 358 10.95 2.57 1.57
C ALA A 358 10.70 1.73 0.31
N THR A 359 9.64 0.92 0.29
CA THR A 359 9.21 0.16 -0.89
C THR A 359 8.84 1.11 -2.03
N VAL A 360 8.02 2.12 -1.76
CA VAL A 360 7.59 3.12 -2.74
C VAL A 360 8.79 3.84 -3.35
N ARG A 361 9.74 4.24 -2.50
CA ARG A 361 11.01 4.88 -2.90
C ARG A 361 11.86 3.94 -3.74
N ALA A 362 11.99 2.68 -3.35
CA ALA A 362 12.77 1.69 -4.08
C ALA A 362 12.17 1.36 -5.45
N LEU A 363 10.84 1.36 -5.59
CA LEU A 363 10.12 1.15 -6.86
C LEU A 363 10.15 2.39 -7.78
N GLY A 364 10.67 3.53 -7.33
CA GLY A 364 10.68 4.78 -8.10
C GLY A 364 9.30 5.42 -8.27
N ILE A 365 8.33 5.07 -7.43
CA ILE A 365 6.99 5.65 -7.44
C ILE A 365 7.03 6.99 -6.70
N THR A 366 6.36 8.01 -7.24
CA THR A 366 6.46 9.39 -6.75
C THR A 366 5.28 9.86 -5.91
N HIS A 367 4.28 9.02 -5.72
CA HIS A 367 3.12 9.29 -4.86
C HIS A 367 2.68 8.04 -4.13
N VAL A 368 2.07 8.22 -2.98
CA VAL A 368 1.57 7.13 -2.15
C VAL A 368 0.23 7.52 -1.55
N GLU A 369 -0.76 6.60 -1.60
CA GLU A 369 -1.98 6.77 -0.82
C GLU A 369 -1.67 6.73 0.67
N ARG A 370 -2.25 7.69 1.39
CA ARG A 370 -2.14 7.77 2.85
C ARG A 370 -3.51 8.01 3.46
N ASN A 371 -3.92 7.08 4.34
CA ASN A 371 -5.20 7.12 5.04
C ASN A 371 -5.07 7.56 6.50
N GLY A 372 -3.98 7.18 7.17
CA GLY A 372 -3.88 7.26 8.62
C GLY A 372 -3.49 8.62 9.18
N HIS A 373 -2.99 9.56 8.36
CA HIS A 373 -2.37 10.80 8.86
C HIS A 373 -3.36 11.78 9.52
N HIS A 374 -4.65 11.65 9.27
CA HIS A 374 -5.70 12.47 9.88
C HIS A 374 -6.59 11.71 10.86
N TYR A 375 -6.39 10.39 11.01
CA TYR A 375 -7.12 9.57 11.99
C TYR A 375 -6.33 9.33 13.26
N VAL A 376 -5.00 9.51 13.23
CA VAL A 376 -4.12 9.14 14.34
C VAL A 376 -3.31 10.33 14.79
N LYS A 377 -3.26 10.54 16.10
CA LYS A 377 -2.52 11.65 16.74
C LYS A 377 -1.01 11.38 16.73
N GLY A 378 -0.43 11.53 15.54
CA GLY A 378 1.01 11.37 15.33
C GLY A 378 1.56 10.04 15.80
N LEU A 379 2.62 10.10 16.63
CA LEU A 379 3.30 8.96 17.22
C LEU A 379 2.86 8.68 18.68
N ALA A 380 1.66 9.10 19.08
CA ALA A 380 1.19 8.98 20.46
C ALA A 380 1.15 7.52 20.96
N HIS A 381 0.96 6.55 20.05
CA HIS A 381 0.94 5.12 20.35
C HIS A 381 2.36 4.50 20.51
N CYS A 382 3.42 5.22 20.15
CA CYS A 382 4.79 4.75 20.23
C CYS A 382 5.37 5.03 21.62
N SER A 383 6.35 4.22 22.04
CA SER A 383 7.11 4.48 23.25
C SER A 383 7.91 5.78 23.15
N ARG A 384 8.29 6.36 24.29
CA ARG A 384 9.12 7.58 24.32
C ARG A 384 10.43 7.37 23.56
N ARG A 385 11.07 6.21 23.72
CA ARG A 385 12.30 5.84 23.02
C ARG A 385 12.11 5.86 21.49
N GLU A 386 11.02 5.31 21.00
CA GLU A 386 10.71 5.27 19.56
C GLU A 386 10.44 6.67 19.01
N ARG A 387 9.70 7.51 19.73
CA ARG A 387 9.47 8.91 19.34
C ARG A 387 10.77 9.71 19.23
N GLN A 388 11.69 9.53 20.19
CA GLN A 388 13.02 10.14 20.17
C GLN A 388 13.85 9.67 18.97
N GLN A 389 13.84 8.37 18.68
CA GLN A 389 14.53 7.84 17.50
C GLN A 389 13.96 8.43 16.21
N ALA A 390 12.63 8.45 16.04
CA ALA A 390 11.96 8.98 14.88
C ALA A 390 12.34 10.43 14.59
N THR A 391 12.23 11.30 15.59
CA THR A 391 12.51 12.73 15.44
C THR A 391 14.01 13.03 15.30
N ARG A 392 14.89 12.16 15.77
CA ARG A 392 16.33 12.30 15.61
C ARG A 392 16.85 11.76 14.27
N LEU A 393 16.44 10.55 13.87
CA LEU A 393 16.96 9.85 12.72
C LEU A 393 16.26 10.24 11.41
N HIS A 394 14.98 10.59 11.49
CA HIS A 394 14.12 10.90 10.34
C HIS A 394 13.47 12.28 10.46
N ARG A 395 14.30 13.32 10.64
CA ARG A 395 13.87 14.73 10.82
C ARG A 395 13.16 15.32 9.60
N ASP A 396 13.40 14.77 8.45
CA ASP A 396 12.72 15.13 7.21
C ASP A 396 11.31 14.56 7.13
N LEU A 397 11.09 13.39 7.73
CA LEU A 397 9.82 12.66 7.72
C LEU A 397 8.94 12.99 8.93
N TYR A 398 9.54 13.29 10.10
CA TYR A 398 8.80 13.58 11.32
C TYR A 398 9.12 15.00 11.85
N ARG A 399 8.12 15.62 12.50
CA ARG A 399 8.24 16.92 13.14
C ARG A 399 7.60 16.89 14.54
N GLY A 400 7.90 17.92 15.33
CA GLY A 400 7.43 18.08 16.72
C GLY A 400 8.45 17.57 17.75
N GLY A 401 8.21 17.91 19.02
CA GLY A 401 8.94 17.36 20.16
C GLY A 401 8.49 15.93 20.50
N GLU A 402 9.06 15.38 21.58
CA GLU A 402 8.77 14.00 22.00
C GLU A 402 7.26 13.72 22.17
N ASP A 403 6.51 14.68 22.72
CA ASP A 403 5.08 14.50 23.02
C ASP A 403 4.16 14.82 21.85
N GLU A 404 4.67 15.52 20.82
CA GLU A 404 3.91 15.97 19.66
C GLU A 404 4.46 15.42 18.33
N ALA A 405 5.30 14.39 18.39
CA ALA A 405 5.91 13.81 17.19
C ALA A 405 4.84 13.32 16.21
N ARG A 406 4.93 13.78 14.96
CA ARG A 406 3.98 13.44 13.88
C ARG A 406 4.64 13.52 12.52
N LEU A 407 4.00 12.91 11.51
CA LEU A 407 4.45 13.04 10.13
C LEU A 407 4.52 14.51 9.69
N ARG A 408 5.55 14.83 8.93
CA ARG A 408 5.74 16.12 8.30
C ARG A 408 5.18 16.08 6.88
N ILE A 409 3.93 16.49 6.72
CA ILE A 409 3.32 16.68 5.40
C ILE A 409 3.28 18.18 5.15
N GLU A 410 4.00 18.65 4.13
CA GLU A 410 4.12 20.06 3.78
C GLU A 410 3.96 20.23 2.27
N GLY A 411 3.01 21.07 1.85
CA GLY A 411 2.67 21.25 0.44
C GLY A 411 2.24 19.95 -0.26
N GLY A 412 1.60 19.03 0.49
CA GLY A 412 1.18 17.72 0.00
C GLY A 412 2.31 16.69 -0.14
N LEU A 413 3.50 16.99 0.36
CA LEU A 413 4.69 16.15 0.20
C LEU A 413 5.17 15.55 1.52
N LEU A 414 5.64 14.30 1.45
CA LEU A 414 6.52 13.68 2.44
C LEU A 414 7.96 13.75 1.94
N ARG A 415 8.90 14.08 2.82
CA ARG A 415 10.33 14.00 2.54
C ARG A 415 10.84 12.67 3.07
N VAL A 416 11.48 11.87 2.21
CA VAL A 416 11.84 10.46 2.49
C VAL A 416 13.34 10.19 2.29
N ALA A 417 14.16 11.23 2.25
CA ALA A 417 15.59 11.09 2.05
C ALA A 417 16.26 10.27 3.15
N SER A 418 15.84 10.45 4.41
CA SER A 418 16.39 9.73 5.57
C SER A 418 16.12 8.23 5.56
N LEU A 419 15.18 7.73 4.75
CA LEU A 419 14.98 6.29 4.51
C LEU A 419 16.11 5.66 3.69
N GLY A 420 17.08 6.46 3.22
CA GLY A 420 18.34 6.01 2.63
C GLY A 420 19.39 5.59 3.67
N THR A 421 19.01 5.36 4.92
CA THR A 421 19.89 4.79 5.96
C THR A 421 19.77 3.27 6.02
N PRO A 422 20.77 2.55 6.60
CA PRO A 422 20.71 1.09 6.73
C PRO A 422 19.42 0.57 7.35
N GLY A 423 18.87 -0.50 6.76
CA GLY A 423 17.60 -1.12 7.12
C GLY A 423 16.54 -0.97 6.03
N TYR A 424 15.54 -1.84 6.03
CA TYR A 424 14.38 -1.76 5.15
C TYR A 424 13.29 -0.90 5.78
N GLY A 425 13.39 0.40 5.59
CA GLY A 425 12.51 1.40 6.23
C GLY A 425 13.24 2.29 7.23
N GLY A 426 14.57 2.17 7.33
CA GLY A 426 15.42 2.99 8.19
C GLY A 426 15.97 2.29 9.42
N ALA A 427 16.67 3.05 10.24
CA ALA A 427 17.48 2.53 11.34
C ALA A 427 16.75 2.44 12.69
N ILE A 428 15.44 2.66 12.74
CA ILE A 428 14.68 2.59 14.00
C ILE A 428 14.59 1.14 14.48
N GLU A 429 14.84 0.95 15.77
CA GLU A 429 14.62 -0.30 16.46
C GLU A 429 13.34 -0.20 17.30
N PRO A 430 12.34 -1.08 17.06
CA PRO A 430 11.12 -1.09 17.84
C PRO A 430 11.38 -1.47 19.29
N ASP A 431 10.57 -0.95 20.18
CA ASP A 431 10.63 -1.29 21.60
C ASP A 431 9.77 -2.55 21.86
N LEU A 432 10.39 -3.71 21.66
CA LEU A 432 9.70 -5.00 21.83
C LEU A 432 9.16 -5.23 23.26
N SER A 433 9.71 -4.53 24.26
CA SER A 433 9.24 -4.67 25.66
C SER A 433 7.84 -4.11 25.88
N THR A 434 7.36 -3.25 24.98
CA THR A 434 6.02 -2.67 25.05
C THR A 434 4.98 -3.49 24.29
N MET A 435 5.38 -4.57 23.61
CA MET A 435 4.52 -5.37 22.75
C MET A 435 4.01 -6.61 23.46
N THR A 436 2.73 -6.90 23.31
CA THR A 436 2.13 -8.15 23.81
C THR A 436 2.54 -9.31 22.90
N PRO A 437 3.15 -10.38 23.44
CA PRO A 437 3.42 -11.59 22.66
C PRO A 437 2.13 -12.17 22.07
N LEU A 438 2.21 -12.72 20.85
CA LEU A 438 1.04 -13.24 20.12
C LEU A 438 0.31 -14.35 20.90
N GLU A 439 1.03 -15.12 21.69
CA GLU A 439 0.49 -16.21 22.53
C GLU A 439 -0.34 -15.68 23.70
N GLN A 440 -0.09 -14.45 24.13
CA GLN A 440 -0.79 -13.76 25.22
C GLN A 440 -1.89 -12.83 24.71
N TRP A 441 -1.92 -12.55 23.40
CA TRP A 441 -2.92 -11.68 22.81
C TRP A 441 -4.26 -12.37 22.69
N SER A 442 -5.33 -11.67 23.04
CA SER A 442 -6.71 -12.12 22.83
C SER A 442 -7.52 -11.03 22.11
N PHE A 443 -8.55 -11.45 21.38
CA PHE A 443 -9.44 -10.51 20.70
C PHE A 443 -10.12 -9.53 21.68
N ASP A 444 -10.39 -9.99 22.90
CA ASP A 444 -11.08 -9.19 23.91
C ASP A 444 -10.24 -7.95 24.36
N SER A 445 -8.92 -7.98 24.12
CA SER A 445 -8.05 -6.81 24.34
C SER A 445 -8.40 -5.61 23.46
N LEU A 446 -9.05 -5.82 22.31
CA LEU A 446 -9.55 -4.76 21.43
C LEU A 446 -10.81 -4.08 21.98
N GLU A 447 -11.53 -4.73 22.89
CA GLU A 447 -12.78 -4.24 23.51
C GLU A 447 -12.52 -3.56 24.86
N ALA A 448 -11.40 -3.88 25.52
CA ALA A 448 -11.05 -3.38 26.85
C ALA A 448 -10.71 -1.88 26.91
N GLY A 449 -10.58 -1.21 25.77
CA GLY A 449 -10.25 0.21 25.65
C GLY A 449 -11.40 1.10 25.16
N ARG A 450 -12.62 0.59 25.13
CA ARG A 450 -13.82 1.35 24.72
C ARG A 450 -14.58 1.89 25.91
#